data_242b621c2a9aa3be261397193586bdc3
#
_entry.id   242b621c2a9aa3be261397193586bdc3
#
_cell.length_a   1.000
_cell.length_b   1.000
_cell.length_c   1.000
_cell.angle_alpha   90.00
_cell.angle_beta   90.00
_cell.angle_gamma   90.00
#
_symmetry.space_group_name_H-M   'P 1'
#
loop_
_entity.id
_entity.type
_entity.pdbx_description
1 polymer ?
#
loop_
_entity_poly.entity_id
_entity_poly.type
_entity_poly.pdbx_seq_one_letter_code
_entity_poly.pdbx_strand_id
1 'polypeptide(L)'
;MNLKGKSFLKLLDFTPAEIEGLLKLAADFKAKKKAGIPHKEQEGKNIVLLFEKDSTRTRCAFEVAGHDLGMGVTYLGPTGSQMGKKESIADTARVLGRMYDGIEYRGFGQEIVEDLAKYAGVPVWNGLTNEFHPTQVLADFLTIQEHFGSLKGKKLVYVGDARYNMGDSLMVGCAKMGMHFVACAPEKYFPNKELIEKCQAVAAETGAVLEFNTDPMEATKGAHVIYTDVWVSMGEPDSVWQSRIEELTPYRVTKELMDNAGPQCRFMHCLPAFHDVKTTIGKQIYDKFGIECMEVTDEVFESEQSIVFDEAENRMHTIKAVMAATM
;
A
#
# COMPACT_ATOMS: atom_id res chain seq x y z
N MET A 1 -20.86 -5.51 -9.53
CA MET A 1 -19.93 -4.35 -9.43
C MET A 1 -19.73 -3.79 -10.83
N ASN A 2 -19.95 -2.51 -11.05
CA ASN A 2 -19.69 -1.85 -12.35
C ASN A 2 -18.69 -0.71 -12.10
N LEU A 3 -17.41 -0.97 -12.38
CA LEU A 3 -16.33 0.00 -12.21
C LEU A 3 -15.73 0.42 -13.56
N LYS A 4 -16.31 -0.01 -14.68
CA LYS A 4 -15.78 0.30 -16.01
C LYS A 4 -15.58 1.79 -16.23
N GLY A 5 -14.38 2.18 -16.62
CA GLY A 5 -13.97 3.58 -16.82
C GLY A 5 -13.61 4.33 -15.53
N LYS A 6 -13.78 3.75 -14.34
CA LYS A 6 -13.45 4.39 -13.06
C LYS A 6 -11.96 4.28 -12.79
N SER A 7 -11.32 5.40 -12.47
CA SER A 7 -9.93 5.40 -11.99
C SER A 7 -9.82 4.90 -10.55
N PHE A 8 -8.68 4.34 -10.19
CA PHE A 8 -8.41 3.80 -8.85
C PHE A 8 -7.32 4.61 -8.16
N LEU A 9 -7.71 5.73 -7.53
CA LEU A 9 -6.79 6.73 -7.00
C LEU A 9 -6.61 6.65 -5.48
N LYS A 10 -7.68 6.38 -4.75
CA LYS A 10 -7.72 6.22 -3.28
C LYS A 10 -8.96 5.44 -2.88
N LEU A 11 -8.90 4.69 -1.77
CA LEU A 11 -10.03 3.88 -1.29
C LEU A 11 -11.22 4.72 -0.81
N LEU A 12 -11.03 6.00 -0.50
CA LEU A 12 -12.13 6.92 -0.19
C LEU A 12 -13.17 7.00 -1.31
N ASP A 13 -12.75 6.84 -2.57
CA ASP A 13 -13.60 6.95 -3.76
C ASP A 13 -14.47 5.71 -4.00
N PHE A 14 -14.31 4.66 -3.18
CA PHE A 14 -14.98 3.38 -3.32
C PHE A 14 -15.90 3.08 -2.14
N THR A 15 -17.01 2.42 -2.43
CA THR A 15 -17.90 1.88 -1.40
C THR A 15 -17.32 0.59 -0.80
N PRO A 16 -17.71 0.20 0.42
CA PRO A 16 -17.35 -1.09 1.00
C PRO A 16 -17.65 -2.27 0.06
N ALA A 17 -18.81 -2.27 -0.58
CA ALA A 17 -19.21 -3.34 -1.51
C ALA A 17 -18.34 -3.40 -2.77
N GLU A 18 -17.87 -2.25 -3.29
CA GLU A 18 -16.91 -2.22 -4.41
C GLU A 18 -15.56 -2.79 -4.00
N ILE A 19 -15.07 -2.45 -2.79
CA ILE A 19 -13.82 -2.99 -2.25
C ILE A 19 -13.93 -4.52 -2.05
N GLU A 20 -15.00 -5.00 -1.43
CA GLU A 20 -15.25 -6.45 -1.29
C GLU A 20 -15.32 -7.15 -2.65
N GLY A 21 -15.96 -6.53 -3.64
CA GLY A 21 -16.02 -7.05 -5.00
C GLY A 21 -14.64 -7.19 -5.64
N LEU A 22 -13.75 -6.21 -5.44
CA LEU A 22 -12.37 -6.28 -5.91
C LEU A 22 -11.57 -7.37 -5.21
N LEU A 23 -11.70 -7.52 -3.88
CA LEU A 23 -11.04 -8.56 -3.12
C LEU A 23 -11.48 -9.96 -3.55
N LYS A 24 -12.79 -10.17 -3.78
CA LYS A 24 -13.34 -11.43 -4.28
C LYS A 24 -12.80 -11.77 -5.67
N LEU A 25 -12.74 -10.79 -6.57
CA LEU A 25 -12.18 -10.95 -7.91
C LEU A 25 -10.68 -11.27 -7.86
N ALA A 26 -9.94 -10.63 -6.95
CA ALA A 26 -8.52 -10.91 -6.74
C ALA A 26 -8.28 -12.35 -6.25
N ALA A 27 -9.09 -12.84 -5.31
CA ALA A 27 -9.03 -14.22 -4.83
C ALA A 27 -9.32 -15.22 -5.95
N ASP A 28 -10.30 -14.94 -6.84
CA ASP A 28 -10.57 -15.77 -8.01
C ASP A 28 -9.37 -15.80 -8.97
N PHE A 29 -8.78 -14.66 -9.30
CA PHE A 29 -7.56 -14.61 -10.12
C PHE A 29 -6.37 -15.33 -9.48
N LYS A 30 -6.21 -15.23 -8.16
CA LYS A 30 -5.18 -15.99 -7.44
C LYS A 30 -5.41 -17.50 -7.58
N ALA A 31 -6.64 -17.95 -7.40
CA ALA A 31 -7.00 -19.37 -7.55
C ALA A 31 -6.78 -19.86 -8.99
N LYS A 32 -7.20 -19.10 -10.00
CA LYS A 32 -6.96 -19.41 -11.42
C LYS A 32 -5.47 -19.53 -11.72
N LYS A 33 -4.65 -18.56 -11.27
CA LYS A 33 -3.20 -18.58 -11.50
C LYS A 33 -2.53 -19.79 -10.84
N LYS A 34 -2.89 -20.11 -9.59
CA LYS A 34 -2.36 -21.29 -8.88
C LYS A 34 -2.77 -22.62 -9.54
N ALA A 35 -3.94 -22.65 -10.17
CA ALA A 35 -4.44 -23.81 -10.92
C ALA A 35 -3.93 -23.89 -12.37
N GLY A 36 -3.13 -22.92 -12.82
CA GLY A 36 -2.64 -22.85 -14.20
C GLY A 36 -3.73 -22.54 -15.23
N ILE A 37 -4.86 -21.98 -14.79
CA ILE A 37 -6.00 -21.64 -15.68
C ILE A 37 -5.73 -20.28 -16.32
N PRO A 38 -5.65 -20.19 -17.68
CA PRO A 38 -5.51 -18.92 -18.37
C PRO A 38 -6.69 -17.99 -18.10
N HIS A 39 -6.43 -16.69 -17.94
CA HIS A 39 -7.46 -15.69 -17.66
C HIS A 39 -7.15 -14.36 -18.37
N LYS A 40 -7.06 -14.42 -19.71
CA LYS A 40 -6.73 -13.29 -20.59
C LYS A 40 -7.96 -12.41 -20.87
N GLU A 41 -8.61 -11.93 -19.84
CA GLU A 41 -9.89 -11.19 -19.93
C GLU A 41 -9.76 -9.82 -20.61
N GLN A 42 -8.52 -9.31 -20.77
CA GLN A 42 -8.19 -8.03 -21.40
C GLN A 42 -7.24 -8.19 -22.60
N GLU A 43 -7.37 -9.30 -23.33
CA GLU A 43 -6.51 -9.59 -24.48
C GLU A 43 -6.59 -8.47 -25.53
N GLY A 44 -5.42 -8.04 -26.03
CA GLY A 44 -5.30 -6.98 -27.03
C GLY A 44 -5.32 -5.56 -26.47
N LYS A 45 -5.52 -5.37 -25.18
CA LYS A 45 -5.39 -4.07 -24.51
C LYS A 45 -3.92 -3.73 -24.24
N ASN A 46 -3.62 -2.43 -24.14
CA ASN A 46 -2.29 -1.93 -23.85
C ASN A 46 -2.33 -0.96 -22.66
N ILE A 47 -1.40 -1.11 -21.73
CA ILE A 47 -1.26 -0.22 -20.59
C ILE A 47 0.13 0.38 -20.51
N VAL A 48 0.23 1.54 -19.90
CA VAL A 48 1.51 2.18 -19.59
C VAL A 48 1.70 2.32 -18.09
N LEU A 49 2.91 2.00 -17.63
CA LEU A 49 3.37 2.18 -16.26
C LEU A 49 4.28 3.42 -16.23
N LEU A 50 3.79 4.49 -15.60
CA LEU A 50 4.45 5.79 -15.54
C LEU A 50 5.04 6.02 -14.15
N PHE A 51 6.37 5.91 -14.04
CA PHE A 51 7.09 5.97 -12.77
C PHE A 51 7.95 7.22 -12.66
N GLU A 52 7.75 8.01 -11.62
CA GLU A 52 8.67 9.05 -11.16
C GLU A 52 9.51 8.60 -9.95
N LYS A 53 9.09 7.53 -9.27
CA LYS A 53 9.84 6.84 -8.20
C LYS A 53 9.99 5.35 -8.55
N ASP A 54 11.20 4.85 -8.48
CA ASP A 54 11.47 3.43 -8.75
C ASP A 54 10.76 2.50 -7.76
N SER A 55 10.39 1.31 -8.24
CA SER A 55 9.83 0.25 -7.40
C SER A 55 9.93 -1.10 -8.10
N THR A 56 10.60 -2.04 -7.48
CA THR A 56 10.65 -3.43 -7.96
C THR A 56 9.27 -4.08 -7.88
N ARG A 57 8.62 -4.04 -6.72
CA ARG A 57 7.34 -4.74 -6.45
C ARG A 57 6.19 -4.19 -7.27
N THR A 58 5.98 -2.88 -7.28
CA THR A 58 4.86 -2.27 -8.03
C THR A 58 5.02 -2.53 -9.52
N ARG A 59 6.23 -2.34 -10.06
CA ARG A 59 6.53 -2.63 -11.47
C ARG A 59 6.24 -4.08 -11.80
N CYS A 60 6.87 -5.04 -11.10
CA CYS A 60 6.67 -6.46 -11.36
C CYS A 60 5.21 -6.89 -11.20
N ALA A 61 4.50 -6.37 -10.20
CA ALA A 61 3.10 -6.71 -9.98
C ALA A 61 2.20 -6.25 -11.13
N PHE A 62 2.36 -5.01 -11.62
CA PHE A 62 1.60 -4.51 -12.78
C PHE A 62 2.00 -5.21 -14.09
N GLU A 63 3.31 -5.41 -14.34
CA GLU A 63 3.77 -6.12 -15.54
C GLU A 63 3.19 -7.55 -15.61
N VAL A 64 3.36 -8.32 -14.54
CA VAL A 64 2.85 -9.71 -14.50
C VAL A 64 1.32 -9.75 -14.54
N ALA A 65 0.65 -8.85 -13.83
CA ALA A 65 -0.82 -8.76 -13.86
C ALA A 65 -1.33 -8.43 -15.28
N GLY A 66 -0.69 -7.49 -15.97
CA GLY A 66 -1.02 -7.13 -17.35
C GLY A 66 -0.82 -8.32 -18.31
N HIS A 67 0.32 -9.00 -18.22
CA HIS A 67 0.59 -10.17 -19.06
C HIS A 67 -0.37 -11.33 -18.80
N ASP A 68 -0.71 -11.60 -17.54
CA ASP A 68 -1.70 -12.64 -17.18
C ASP A 68 -3.08 -12.33 -17.77
N LEU A 69 -3.47 -11.04 -17.82
CA LEU A 69 -4.72 -10.57 -18.44
C LEU A 69 -4.68 -10.48 -19.99
N GLY A 70 -3.50 -10.74 -20.61
CA GLY A 70 -3.32 -10.69 -22.06
C GLY A 70 -3.04 -9.30 -22.62
N MET A 71 -2.59 -8.37 -21.77
CA MET A 71 -2.28 -6.99 -22.18
C MET A 71 -0.83 -6.82 -22.66
N GLY A 72 -0.60 -5.84 -23.54
CA GLY A 72 0.70 -5.24 -23.77
C GLY A 72 1.03 -4.26 -22.64
N VAL A 73 2.28 -4.26 -22.16
CA VAL A 73 2.71 -3.39 -21.06
C VAL A 73 3.93 -2.59 -21.49
N THR A 74 3.87 -1.27 -21.34
CA THR A 74 5.00 -0.36 -21.55
C THR A 74 5.42 0.25 -20.23
N TYR A 75 6.71 0.21 -19.91
CA TYR A 75 7.28 0.86 -18.73
C TYR A 75 8.01 2.15 -19.08
N LEU A 76 7.61 3.24 -18.45
CA LEU A 76 8.28 4.55 -18.51
C LEU A 76 8.82 4.89 -17.12
N GLY A 77 10.12 4.65 -16.91
CA GLY A 77 10.81 4.97 -15.66
C GLY A 77 11.13 6.44 -15.48
N PRO A 78 11.76 6.85 -14.36
CA PRO A 78 12.01 8.24 -14.01
C PRO A 78 12.78 9.08 -15.05
N THR A 79 13.55 8.43 -15.91
CA THR A 79 14.28 9.07 -17.02
C THR A 79 13.59 8.89 -18.37
N GLY A 80 12.55 8.08 -18.44
CA GLY A 80 11.86 7.69 -19.67
C GLY A 80 10.72 8.64 -20.10
N SER A 81 10.37 9.63 -19.27
CA SER A 81 9.26 10.55 -19.50
C SER A 81 9.70 12.01 -19.50
N GLN A 82 9.00 12.85 -20.26
CA GLN A 82 9.14 14.31 -20.26
C GLN A 82 8.10 14.99 -19.37
N MET A 83 7.22 14.24 -18.73
CA MET A 83 6.16 14.74 -17.85
C MET A 83 6.74 15.61 -16.72
N GLY A 84 6.13 16.77 -16.50
CA GLY A 84 6.59 17.73 -15.50
C GLY A 84 7.90 18.47 -15.85
N LYS A 85 8.56 18.12 -16.96
CA LYS A 85 9.83 18.72 -17.40
C LYS A 85 9.62 19.60 -18.63
N LYS A 86 9.33 19.00 -19.78
CA LYS A 86 9.07 19.69 -21.05
C LYS A 86 7.60 19.57 -21.49
N GLU A 87 6.84 18.72 -20.84
CA GLU A 87 5.44 18.48 -21.14
C GLU A 87 4.60 18.58 -19.87
N SER A 88 3.43 19.22 -19.96
CA SER A 88 2.52 19.32 -18.81
C SER A 88 1.91 17.95 -18.48
N ILE A 89 1.48 17.76 -17.23
CA ILE A 89 0.78 16.54 -16.79
C ILE A 89 -0.47 16.31 -17.66
N ALA A 90 -1.22 17.37 -17.92
CA ALA A 90 -2.44 17.30 -18.73
C ALA A 90 -2.17 16.89 -20.19
N ASP A 91 -1.08 17.37 -20.80
CA ASP A 91 -0.74 16.99 -22.17
C ASP A 91 -0.20 15.56 -22.25
N THR A 92 0.66 15.16 -21.32
CA THR A 92 1.10 13.77 -21.18
C THR A 92 -0.10 12.83 -21.01
N ALA A 93 -1.07 13.18 -20.14
CA ALA A 93 -2.28 12.39 -19.93
C ALA A 93 -3.09 12.22 -21.23
N ARG A 94 -3.29 13.31 -21.98
CA ARG A 94 -4.04 13.26 -23.26
C ARG A 94 -3.33 12.41 -24.31
N VAL A 95 -2.00 12.50 -24.40
CA VAL A 95 -1.21 11.70 -25.33
C VAL A 95 -1.29 10.22 -24.95
N LEU A 96 -0.99 9.87 -23.70
CA LEU A 96 -1.00 8.48 -23.23
C LEU A 96 -2.40 7.87 -23.31
N GLY A 97 -3.45 8.62 -22.95
CA GLY A 97 -4.84 8.15 -23.02
C GLY A 97 -5.36 7.92 -24.45
N ARG A 98 -4.66 8.41 -25.50
CA ARG A 98 -4.95 8.10 -26.91
C ARG A 98 -4.17 6.91 -27.44
N MET A 99 -3.12 6.48 -26.74
CA MET A 99 -2.26 5.37 -27.12
C MET A 99 -2.56 4.09 -26.32
N TYR A 100 -2.95 4.27 -25.05
CA TYR A 100 -3.14 3.18 -24.11
C TYR A 100 -4.58 3.11 -23.61
N ASP A 101 -4.99 1.92 -23.17
CA ASP A 101 -6.31 1.66 -22.58
C ASP A 101 -6.36 1.91 -21.07
N GLY A 102 -5.21 2.09 -20.42
CA GLY A 102 -5.08 2.41 -19.01
C GLY A 102 -3.67 2.89 -18.65
N ILE A 103 -3.57 3.69 -17.59
CA ILE A 103 -2.33 4.31 -17.12
C ILE A 103 -2.13 3.99 -15.64
N GLU A 104 -1.01 3.38 -15.28
CA GLU A 104 -0.55 3.35 -13.90
C GLU A 104 0.39 4.52 -13.65
N TYR A 105 0.26 5.14 -12.49
CA TYR A 105 1.18 6.19 -12.04
C TYR A 105 1.74 5.87 -10.66
N ARG A 106 3.06 5.99 -10.54
CA ARG A 106 3.77 5.93 -9.26
C ARG A 106 4.72 7.12 -9.13
N GLY A 107 4.47 8.00 -8.15
CA GLY A 107 5.27 9.21 -8.05
C GLY A 107 5.11 9.95 -6.72
N PHE A 108 4.89 11.25 -6.81
CA PHE A 108 4.93 12.17 -5.68
C PHE A 108 3.53 12.59 -5.22
N GLY A 109 3.03 13.74 -5.65
CA GLY A 109 1.78 14.31 -5.14
C GLY A 109 0.53 13.61 -5.68
N GLN A 110 -0.50 13.55 -4.83
CA GLN A 110 -1.80 13.00 -5.21
C GLN A 110 -2.46 13.82 -6.33
N GLU A 111 -2.23 15.13 -6.37
CA GLU A 111 -2.72 16.01 -7.42
C GLU A 111 -2.26 15.61 -8.82
N ILE A 112 -1.06 15.03 -8.94
CA ILE A 112 -0.51 14.57 -10.22
C ILE A 112 -1.35 13.40 -10.77
N VAL A 113 -1.62 12.39 -9.95
CA VAL A 113 -2.43 11.23 -10.39
C VAL A 113 -3.89 11.61 -10.62
N GLU A 114 -4.42 12.57 -9.87
CA GLU A 114 -5.77 13.11 -10.07
C GLU A 114 -5.87 13.91 -11.38
N ASP A 115 -4.87 14.72 -11.72
CA ASP A 115 -4.79 15.40 -13.02
C ASP A 115 -4.62 14.40 -14.18
N LEU A 116 -3.78 13.38 -14.04
CA LEU A 116 -3.71 12.30 -15.02
C LEU A 116 -5.09 11.68 -15.26
N ALA A 117 -5.82 11.32 -14.22
CA ALA A 117 -7.15 10.72 -14.31
C ALA A 117 -8.17 11.68 -14.97
N LYS A 118 -8.07 12.96 -14.70
CA LYS A 118 -8.95 14.00 -15.26
C LYS A 118 -8.80 14.17 -16.77
N TYR A 119 -7.59 14.05 -17.29
CA TYR A 119 -7.28 14.39 -18.69
C TYR A 119 -7.01 13.20 -19.60
N ALA A 120 -6.78 12.00 -19.05
CA ALA A 120 -6.41 10.82 -19.86
C ALA A 120 -7.57 10.26 -20.71
N GLY A 121 -8.81 10.31 -20.20
CA GLY A 121 -9.96 9.69 -20.87
C GLY A 121 -9.99 8.16 -20.79
N VAL A 122 -9.05 7.56 -20.06
CA VAL A 122 -8.94 6.13 -19.76
C VAL A 122 -8.73 5.95 -18.26
N PRO A 123 -8.97 4.76 -17.67
CA PRO A 123 -8.70 4.51 -16.26
C PRO A 123 -7.25 4.79 -15.88
N VAL A 124 -7.07 5.45 -14.75
CA VAL A 124 -5.76 5.70 -14.13
C VAL A 124 -5.71 5.00 -12.77
N TRP A 125 -4.60 4.30 -12.50
CA TRP A 125 -4.38 3.55 -11.27
C TRP A 125 -3.21 4.13 -10.47
N ASN A 126 -3.47 4.44 -9.22
CA ASN A 126 -2.46 4.95 -8.30
C ASN A 126 -1.59 3.80 -7.76
N GLY A 127 -0.39 3.64 -8.29
CA GLY A 127 0.61 2.69 -7.82
C GLY A 127 1.28 3.11 -6.50
N LEU A 128 1.39 4.41 -6.25
CA LEU A 128 1.75 5.09 -5.01
C LEU A 128 1.86 6.60 -5.23
N THR A 129 1.34 7.38 -4.30
CA THR A 129 1.68 8.79 -4.10
C THR A 129 2.21 9.02 -2.69
N ASN A 130 2.54 10.26 -2.33
CA ASN A 130 2.92 10.58 -0.94
C ASN A 130 1.76 10.39 0.04
N GLU A 131 0.53 10.58 -0.43
CA GLU A 131 -0.69 10.57 0.37
C GLU A 131 -1.38 9.21 0.40
N PHE A 132 -1.34 8.45 -0.72
CA PHE A 132 -2.08 7.18 -0.80
C PHE A 132 -1.33 6.08 -1.55
N HIS A 133 -1.56 4.84 -1.08
CA HIS A 133 -1.10 3.61 -1.74
C HIS A 133 -2.24 2.56 -1.78
N PRO A 134 -3.33 2.82 -2.53
CA PRO A 134 -4.54 2.00 -2.46
C PRO A 134 -4.35 0.57 -2.95
N THR A 135 -3.43 0.34 -3.91
CA THR A 135 -3.12 -1.01 -4.41
C THR A 135 -2.41 -1.87 -3.37
N GLN A 136 -1.66 -1.27 -2.44
CA GLN A 136 -1.06 -1.98 -1.31
C GLN A 136 -2.15 -2.44 -0.34
N VAL A 137 -3.04 -1.53 0.07
CA VAL A 137 -4.07 -1.84 1.06
C VAL A 137 -5.05 -2.91 0.59
N LEU A 138 -5.35 -2.98 -0.72
CA LEU A 138 -6.11 -4.13 -1.23
C LEU A 138 -5.37 -5.45 -1.04
N ALA A 139 -4.06 -5.48 -1.24
CA ALA A 139 -3.25 -6.69 -1.02
C ALA A 139 -3.19 -7.05 0.46
N ASP A 140 -3.05 -6.05 1.34
CA ASP A 140 -3.08 -6.23 2.79
C ASP A 140 -4.41 -6.87 3.21
N PHE A 141 -5.51 -6.36 2.69
CA PHE A 141 -6.84 -6.87 3.02
C PHE A 141 -7.10 -8.28 2.48
N LEU A 142 -6.66 -8.60 1.27
CA LEU A 142 -6.73 -9.96 0.76
C LEU A 142 -5.92 -10.91 1.67
N THR A 143 -4.73 -10.51 2.08
CA THR A 143 -3.87 -11.30 2.97
C THR A 143 -4.52 -11.50 4.34
N ILE A 144 -5.09 -10.44 4.92
CA ILE A 144 -5.82 -10.54 6.19
C ILE A 144 -7.03 -11.49 6.06
N GLN A 145 -7.78 -11.42 4.96
CA GLN A 145 -8.90 -12.35 4.72
C GLN A 145 -8.43 -13.80 4.59
N GLU A 146 -7.30 -14.06 3.95
CA GLU A 146 -6.73 -15.40 3.83
C GLU A 146 -6.34 -16.01 5.18
N HIS A 147 -5.81 -15.19 6.09
CA HIS A 147 -5.37 -15.65 7.42
C HIS A 147 -6.47 -15.65 8.48
N PHE A 148 -7.43 -14.73 8.40
CA PHE A 148 -8.45 -14.53 9.45
C PHE A 148 -9.89 -14.75 8.99
N GLY A 149 -10.13 -15.04 7.73
CA GLY A 149 -11.45 -15.30 7.14
C GLY A 149 -12.32 -14.07 6.89
N SER A 150 -12.09 -12.96 7.60
CA SER A 150 -12.86 -11.71 7.45
C SER A 150 -12.04 -10.49 7.83
N LEU A 151 -12.47 -9.31 7.37
CA LEU A 151 -11.90 -8.02 7.75
C LEU A 151 -12.65 -7.39 8.93
N LYS A 152 -13.97 -7.44 8.92
CA LYS A 152 -14.82 -6.76 9.90
C LYS A 152 -14.45 -7.12 11.34
N GLY A 153 -14.22 -6.08 12.16
CA GLY A 153 -13.86 -6.21 13.56
C GLY A 153 -12.42 -6.66 13.84
N LYS A 154 -11.60 -6.91 12.80
CA LYS A 154 -10.17 -7.21 13.00
C LYS A 154 -9.43 -5.96 13.42
N LYS A 155 -8.55 -6.09 14.43
CA LYS A 155 -7.72 -4.99 14.93
C LYS A 155 -6.39 -5.01 14.19
N LEU A 156 -6.11 -3.92 13.46
CA LEU A 156 -4.85 -3.62 12.80
C LEU A 156 -4.19 -2.45 13.51
N VAL A 157 -2.99 -2.66 14.01
CA VAL A 157 -2.18 -1.62 14.65
C VAL A 157 -1.03 -1.24 13.71
N TYR A 158 -1.06 -0.01 13.23
CA TYR A 158 0.05 0.58 12.49
C TYR A 158 1.02 1.22 13.48
N VAL A 159 2.26 0.73 13.52
CA VAL A 159 3.28 1.16 14.47
C VAL A 159 4.36 1.93 13.73
N GLY A 160 4.52 3.24 14.01
CA GLY A 160 5.49 4.10 13.36
C GLY A 160 4.89 5.39 12.81
N ASP A 161 5.52 6.01 11.80
CA ASP A 161 5.06 7.27 11.22
C ASP A 161 3.82 7.08 10.35
N ALA A 162 2.66 7.40 10.87
CA ALA A 162 1.36 7.22 10.22
C ALA A 162 0.90 8.41 9.36
N ARG A 163 1.74 9.43 9.12
CA ARG A 163 1.39 10.65 8.39
C ARG A 163 1.42 10.54 6.87
N TYR A 164 1.92 9.42 6.35
CA TYR A 164 2.16 9.21 4.93
C TYR A 164 1.25 8.12 4.35
N ASN A 165 1.50 7.78 3.09
CA ASN A 165 0.62 6.96 2.28
C ASN A 165 0.13 5.65 2.93
N MET A 166 0.99 4.92 3.68
CA MET A 166 0.55 3.67 4.31
C MET A 166 -0.36 3.90 5.51
N GLY A 167 0.00 4.81 6.42
CA GLY A 167 -0.85 5.15 7.56
C GLY A 167 -2.21 5.69 7.11
N ASP A 168 -2.20 6.62 6.17
CA ASP A 168 -3.40 7.22 5.60
C ASP A 168 -4.28 6.18 4.88
N SER A 169 -3.67 5.36 4.02
CA SER A 169 -4.42 4.37 3.22
C SER A 169 -5.00 3.24 4.07
N LEU A 170 -4.25 2.76 5.08
CA LEU A 170 -4.73 1.74 6.02
C LEU A 170 -5.87 2.27 6.88
N MET A 171 -5.77 3.52 7.39
CA MET A 171 -6.85 4.16 8.14
C MET A 171 -8.13 4.27 7.30
N VAL A 172 -8.02 4.76 6.07
CA VAL A 172 -9.13 4.85 5.11
C VAL A 172 -9.73 3.47 4.85
N GLY A 173 -8.89 2.50 4.51
CA GLY A 173 -9.34 1.15 4.21
C GLY A 173 -10.04 0.50 5.40
N CYS A 174 -9.46 0.58 6.60
CA CYS A 174 -10.06 0.05 7.82
C CYS A 174 -11.40 0.71 8.14
N ALA A 175 -11.51 2.04 7.97
CA ALA A 175 -12.77 2.77 8.13
C ALA A 175 -13.84 2.25 7.15
N LYS A 176 -13.48 1.99 5.88
CA LYS A 176 -14.40 1.44 4.87
C LYS A 176 -14.85 0.01 5.19
N MET A 177 -13.96 -0.83 5.71
CA MET A 177 -14.22 -2.27 5.88
C MET A 177 -14.69 -2.65 7.30
N GLY A 178 -15.01 -1.69 8.15
CA GLY A 178 -15.50 -1.96 9.50
C GLY A 178 -14.45 -2.61 10.41
N MET A 179 -13.17 -2.33 10.19
CA MET A 179 -12.05 -2.82 11.00
C MET A 179 -11.78 -1.90 12.20
N HIS A 180 -10.97 -2.36 13.14
CA HIS A 180 -10.41 -1.52 14.18
C HIS A 180 -8.98 -1.12 13.78
N PHE A 181 -8.78 0.14 13.43
CA PHE A 181 -7.48 0.71 13.12
C PHE A 181 -6.92 1.45 14.33
N VAL A 182 -5.65 1.20 14.65
CA VAL A 182 -4.91 1.95 15.67
C VAL A 182 -3.65 2.52 15.04
N ALA A 183 -3.50 3.85 15.04
CA ALA A 183 -2.22 4.49 14.77
C ALA A 183 -1.42 4.58 16.07
N CYS A 184 -0.32 3.84 16.16
CA CYS A 184 0.57 3.80 17.31
C CYS A 184 1.87 4.54 17.00
N ALA A 185 1.98 5.78 17.49
CA ALA A 185 3.09 6.68 17.22
C ALA A 185 3.13 7.83 18.24
N PRO A 186 4.21 8.63 18.34
CA PRO A 186 4.13 9.95 18.94
C PRO A 186 3.06 10.80 18.24
N GLU A 187 2.33 11.64 18.98
CA GLU A 187 1.16 12.40 18.45
C GLU A 187 1.45 13.17 17.15
N LYS A 188 2.66 13.72 16.99
CA LYS A 188 3.07 14.44 15.79
C LYS A 188 3.19 13.57 14.53
N TYR A 189 3.16 12.25 14.68
CA TYR A 189 3.20 11.26 13.62
C TYR A 189 1.84 10.62 13.33
N PHE A 190 0.75 11.10 13.92
CA PHE A 190 -0.60 10.69 13.55
C PHE A 190 -1.00 11.27 12.19
N PRO A 191 -1.94 10.64 11.47
CA PRO A 191 -2.51 11.17 10.25
C PRO A 191 -3.06 12.59 10.42
N ASN A 192 -3.19 13.34 9.33
CA ASN A 192 -3.71 14.69 9.42
C ASN A 192 -5.19 14.73 9.87
N LYS A 193 -5.57 15.80 10.57
CA LYS A 193 -6.91 15.94 11.19
C LYS A 193 -8.05 15.88 10.18
N GLU A 194 -7.87 16.49 9.00
CA GLU A 194 -8.92 16.51 7.97
C GLU A 194 -9.22 15.09 7.46
N LEU A 195 -8.19 14.26 7.25
CA LEU A 195 -8.38 12.87 6.85
C LEU A 195 -8.99 12.04 7.99
N ILE A 196 -8.57 12.25 9.24
CA ILE A 196 -9.17 11.60 10.41
C ILE A 196 -10.67 11.89 10.48
N GLU A 197 -11.09 13.14 10.33
CA GLU A 197 -12.52 13.54 10.36
C GLU A 197 -13.32 12.85 9.25
N LYS A 198 -12.78 12.80 8.04
CA LYS A 198 -13.39 12.06 6.91
C LYS A 198 -13.53 10.56 7.22
N CYS A 199 -12.48 9.95 7.77
CA CYS A 199 -12.49 8.53 8.13
C CYS A 199 -13.45 8.24 9.31
N GLN A 200 -13.56 9.13 10.29
CA GLN A 200 -14.52 9.01 11.40
C GLN A 200 -15.97 9.03 10.89
N ALA A 201 -16.29 9.90 9.92
CA ALA A 201 -17.60 9.90 9.29
C ALA A 201 -17.92 8.56 8.61
N VAL A 202 -16.97 8.00 7.88
CA VAL A 202 -17.12 6.66 7.26
C VAL A 202 -17.23 5.57 8.32
N ALA A 203 -16.43 5.63 9.38
CA ALA A 203 -16.45 4.66 10.46
C ALA A 203 -17.78 4.60 11.19
N ALA A 204 -18.46 5.74 11.34
CA ALA A 204 -19.80 5.81 11.93
C ALA A 204 -20.84 5.01 11.12
N GLU A 205 -20.68 4.92 9.80
CA GLU A 205 -21.57 4.16 8.92
C GLU A 205 -21.24 2.66 8.89
N THR A 206 -19.94 2.30 8.95
CA THR A 206 -19.47 0.93 8.78
C THR A 206 -19.32 0.15 10.10
N GLY A 207 -19.29 0.87 11.23
CA GLY A 207 -18.99 0.32 12.55
C GLY A 207 -17.49 0.10 12.79
N ALA A 208 -16.62 0.73 12.01
CA ALA A 208 -15.19 0.73 12.24
C ALA A 208 -14.83 1.52 13.52
N VAL A 209 -13.67 1.18 14.09
CA VAL A 209 -13.09 1.91 15.24
C VAL A 209 -11.77 2.53 14.79
N LEU A 210 -11.57 3.82 15.05
CA LEU A 210 -10.30 4.50 14.78
C LEU A 210 -9.73 5.01 16.11
N GLU A 211 -8.54 4.55 16.45
CA GLU A 211 -7.83 4.84 17.70
C GLU A 211 -6.45 5.42 17.39
N PHE A 212 -6.00 6.33 18.27
CA PHE A 212 -4.68 6.96 18.21
C PHE A 212 -4.03 6.80 19.57
N ASN A 213 -2.92 6.10 19.62
CA ASN A 213 -2.31 5.70 20.89
C ASN A 213 -0.79 5.90 20.85
N THR A 214 -0.24 6.45 21.91
CA THR A 214 1.21 6.69 22.03
C THR A 214 1.95 5.60 22.80
N ASP A 215 1.24 4.63 23.37
CA ASP A 215 1.81 3.50 24.10
C ASP A 215 1.74 2.23 23.25
N PRO A 216 2.89 1.71 22.77
CA PRO A 216 2.92 0.50 21.94
C PRO A 216 2.37 -0.75 22.64
N MET A 217 2.59 -0.90 23.94
CA MET A 217 2.11 -2.06 24.68
C MET A 217 0.59 -2.05 24.85
N GLU A 218 -0.01 -0.90 25.11
CA GLU A 218 -1.47 -0.77 25.15
C GLU A 218 -2.09 -0.88 23.74
N ALA A 219 -1.48 -0.24 22.73
CA ALA A 219 -1.97 -0.24 21.37
C ALA A 219 -2.05 -1.66 20.78
N THR A 220 -1.00 -2.47 20.98
CA THR A 220 -0.89 -3.79 20.34
C THR A 220 -1.66 -4.90 21.06
N LYS A 221 -2.15 -4.67 22.26
CA LYS A 221 -2.91 -5.65 23.02
C LYS A 221 -4.12 -6.18 22.25
N GLY A 222 -4.12 -7.50 22.02
CA GLY A 222 -5.16 -8.19 21.27
C GLY A 222 -5.22 -7.81 19.79
N ALA A 223 -4.14 -7.29 19.21
CA ALA A 223 -4.07 -7.02 17.79
C ALA A 223 -4.11 -8.32 16.98
N HIS A 224 -4.82 -8.29 15.85
CA HIS A 224 -4.78 -9.35 14.84
C HIS A 224 -3.59 -9.13 13.91
N VAL A 225 -3.30 -7.87 13.59
CA VAL A 225 -2.20 -7.48 12.72
C VAL A 225 -1.41 -6.35 13.37
N ILE A 226 -0.08 -6.49 13.40
CA ILE A 226 0.85 -5.39 13.61
C ILE A 226 1.49 -5.07 12.26
N TYR A 227 1.31 -3.83 11.81
CA TYR A 227 1.82 -3.31 10.56
C TYR A 227 2.85 -2.23 10.82
N THR A 228 3.93 -2.18 10.06
CA THR A 228 4.87 -1.05 10.09
C THR A 228 5.40 -0.75 8.69
N ASP A 229 6.05 0.38 8.53
CA ASP A 229 6.75 0.80 7.31
C ASP A 229 8.05 1.50 7.70
N VAL A 230 8.93 1.72 6.74
CA VAL A 230 10.21 2.41 6.96
C VAL A 230 10.02 3.75 7.67
N TRP A 231 10.91 4.07 8.61
CA TRP A 231 10.83 5.32 9.37
C TRP A 231 11.17 6.56 8.56
N VAL A 232 11.90 6.39 7.47
CA VAL A 232 12.26 7.47 6.54
C VAL A 232 11.81 7.10 5.15
N SER A 233 10.86 7.85 4.61
CA SER A 233 10.28 7.59 3.30
C SER A 233 11.22 7.99 2.17
N MET A 234 11.05 7.35 1.00
CA MET A 234 11.80 7.73 -0.20
C MET A 234 11.58 9.18 -0.57
N GLY A 235 12.69 9.95 -0.66
CA GLY A 235 12.68 11.37 -1.01
C GLY A 235 12.76 12.30 0.19
N GLU A 236 12.75 11.81 1.44
CA GLU A 236 13.08 12.60 2.60
C GLU A 236 14.60 12.86 2.66
N PRO A 237 15.05 14.03 3.16
CA PRO A 237 16.47 14.36 3.23
C PRO A 237 17.20 13.56 4.33
N ASP A 238 18.47 13.27 4.12
CA ASP A 238 19.31 12.53 5.07
C ASP A 238 19.36 13.15 6.48
N SER A 239 19.07 14.44 6.60
CA SER A 239 19.07 15.16 7.88
C SER A 239 17.99 14.68 8.86
N VAL A 240 16.94 14.01 8.40
CA VAL A 240 15.84 13.54 9.26
C VAL A 240 16.15 12.21 9.96
N TRP A 241 17.14 11.42 9.49
CA TRP A 241 17.41 10.08 10.01
C TRP A 241 17.63 10.02 11.51
N GLN A 242 18.49 10.91 12.03
CA GLN A 242 18.80 10.89 13.46
C GLN A 242 17.57 11.12 14.32
N SER A 243 16.77 12.13 14.03
CA SER A 243 15.56 12.44 14.79
C SER A 243 14.52 11.34 14.68
N ARG A 244 14.36 10.71 13.47
CA ARG A 244 13.46 9.57 13.27
C ARG A 244 13.87 8.37 14.10
N ILE A 245 15.15 8.03 14.11
CA ILE A 245 15.69 6.93 14.91
C ILE A 245 15.45 7.17 16.40
N GLU A 246 15.79 8.36 16.91
CA GLU A 246 15.61 8.70 18.32
C GLU A 246 14.13 8.61 18.76
N GLU A 247 13.24 9.13 17.94
CA GLU A 247 11.82 9.24 18.29
C GLU A 247 11.01 7.96 18.02
N LEU A 248 11.40 7.16 17.01
CA LEU A 248 10.65 5.96 16.62
C LEU A 248 11.27 4.66 17.16
N THR A 249 12.47 4.67 17.73
CA THR A 249 13.04 3.47 18.37
C THR A 249 12.08 2.81 19.40
N PRO A 250 11.32 3.55 20.25
CA PRO A 250 10.33 2.94 21.14
C PRO A 250 9.16 2.27 20.40
N TYR A 251 9.00 2.55 19.13
CA TYR A 251 7.96 2.01 18.24
C TYR A 251 8.49 0.95 17.27
N ARG A 252 9.67 0.40 17.53
CA ARG A 252 10.18 -0.75 16.76
C ARG A 252 9.34 -1.99 17.04
N VAL A 253 8.94 -2.70 16.00
CA VAL A 253 8.26 -3.97 16.16
C VAL A 253 9.26 -5.04 16.59
N THR A 254 9.13 -5.50 17.82
CA THR A 254 9.98 -6.50 18.47
C THR A 254 9.17 -7.74 18.81
N LYS A 255 9.88 -8.83 19.14
CA LYS A 255 9.21 -10.05 19.62
C LYS A 255 8.33 -9.79 20.85
N GLU A 256 8.77 -8.93 21.78
CA GLU A 256 7.98 -8.55 22.96
C GLU A 256 6.64 -7.94 22.58
N LEU A 257 6.64 -7.06 21.55
CA LEU A 257 5.43 -6.42 21.05
C LEU A 257 4.49 -7.44 20.38
N MET A 258 5.05 -8.41 19.61
CA MET A 258 4.29 -9.50 19.00
C MET A 258 3.70 -10.44 20.06
N ASP A 259 4.48 -10.79 21.10
CA ASP A 259 4.03 -11.63 22.22
C ASP A 259 2.90 -10.97 23.01
N ASN A 260 2.96 -9.63 23.19
CA ASN A 260 1.90 -8.84 23.83
C ASN A 260 0.58 -8.87 23.03
N ALA A 261 0.65 -8.89 21.72
CA ALA A 261 -0.52 -9.02 20.86
C ALA A 261 -1.11 -10.44 20.86
N GLY A 262 -0.26 -11.44 21.06
CA GLY A 262 -0.62 -12.85 21.19
C GLY A 262 -0.22 -13.70 19.99
N PRO A 263 -0.30 -15.04 20.13
CA PRO A 263 0.26 -15.99 19.15
C PRO A 263 -0.46 -16.01 17.80
N GLN A 264 -1.69 -15.53 17.72
CA GLN A 264 -2.40 -15.39 16.44
C GLN A 264 -2.12 -14.10 15.71
N CYS A 265 -1.43 -13.14 16.31
CA CYS A 265 -1.08 -11.89 15.64
C CYS A 265 -0.17 -12.18 14.43
N ARG A 266 -0.38 -11.46 13.34
CA ARG A 266 0.47 -11.50 12.17
C ARG A 266 1.20 -10.19 12.00
N PHE A 267 2.46 -10.28 11.57
CA PHE A 267 3.28 -9.14 11.20
C PHE A 267 3.15 -8.89 9.70
N MET A 268 2.93 -7.62 9.32
CA MET A 268 2.83 -7.16 7.93
C MET A 268 3.71 -5.94 7.69
N HIS A 269 4.18 -5.80 6.44
CA HIS A 269 5.04 -4.69 6.00
C HIS A 269 5.02 -4.60 4.47
N CYS A 270 4.77 -3.43 3.90
CA CYS A 270 4.70 -3.22 2.45
C CYS A 270 6.03 -3.46 1.71
N LEU A 271 7.13 -3.59 2.43
CA LEU A 271 8.50 -3.72 1.91
C LEU A 271 8.97 -2.52 1.04
N PRO A 272 10.27 -2.20 1.06
CA PRO A 272 11.39 -2.89 1.73
C PRO A 272 11.38 -2.65 3.24
N ALA A 273 11.97 -3.57 4.02
CA ALA A 273 12.13 -3.44 5.46
C ALA A 273 13.60 -3.34 5.85
N PHE A 274 13.92 -2.51 6.86
CA PHE A 274 15.27 -2.42 7.42
C PHE A 274 15.38 -3.26 8.70
N HIS A 275 15.32 -4.58 8.54
CA HIS A 275 15.38 -5.54 9.64
C HIS A 275 16.80 -6.07 9.91
N ASP A 276 17.74 -5.86 8.97
CA ASP A 276 19.14 -6.30 9.10
C ASP A 276 20.13 -5.36 8.38
N VAL A 277 21.41 -5.68 8.45
CA VAL A 277 22.52 -4.93 7.83
C VAL A 277 22.94 -5.42 6.44
N LYS A 278 22.21 -6.36 5.83
CA LYS A 278 22.60 -6.97 4.56
C LYS A 278 22.40 -6.06 3.33
N THR A 279 21.64 -4.99 3.48
CA THR A 279 21.45 -4.00 2.41
C THR A 279 22.49 -2.89 2.48
N THR A 280 22.75 -2.21 1.36
CA THR A 280 23.67 -1.06 1.33
C THR A 280 23.26 0.02 2.34
N ILE A 281 21.96 0.36 2.39
CA ILE A 281 21.44 1.37 3.30
C ILE A 281 21.45 0.87 4.74
N GLY A 282 21.07 -0.38 5.01
CA GLY A 282 21.16 -0.98 6.35
C GLY A 282 22.57 -0.92 6.92
N LYS A 283 23.58 -1.21 6.09
CA LYS A 283 24.98 -1.09 6.46
C LYS A 283 25.41 0.36 6.74
N GLN A 284 24.98 1.31 5.91
CA GLN A 284 25.26 2.74 6.14
C GLN A 284 24.66 3.25 7.46
N ILE A 285 23.44 2.78 7.79
CA ILE A 285 22.77 3.11 9.05
C ILE A 285 23.54 2.52 10.22
N TYR A 286 23.97 1.26 10.13
CA TYR A 286 24.80 0.63 11.16
C TYR A 286 26.13 1.38 11.36
N ASP A 287 26.84 1.69 10.27
CA ASP A 287 28.11 2.39 10.33
C ASP A 287 27.96 3.80 10.93
N LYS A 288 26.83 4.47 10.73
CA LYS A 288 26.60 5.84 11.20
C LYS A 288 25.96 5.93 12.58
N PHE A 289 25.03 5.02 12.90
CA PHE A 289 24.20 5.11 14.11
C PHE A 289 24.36 3.92 15.05
N GLY A 290 25.07 2.85 14.65
CA GLY A 290 25.32 1.67 15.49
C GLY A 290 24.09 0.79 15.71
N ILE A 291 23.04 0.89 14.85
CA ILE A 291 21.82 0.10 14.96
C ILE A 291 21.74 -0.95 13.83
N GLU A 292 21.37 -2.16 14.18
CA GLU A 292 21.32 -3.31 13.25
C GLU A 292 19.98 -3.44 12.54
N CYS A 293 18.92 -2.88 13.10
CA CYS A 293 17.57 -2.88 12.52
C CYS A 293 16.82 -1.59 12.87
N MET A 294 15.84 -1.21 12.09
CA MET A 294 15.07 0.00 12.30
C MET A 294 13.64 -0.31 12.79
N GLU A 295 12.68 -0.29 11.91
CA GLU A 295 11.25 -0.40 12.22
C GLU A 295 10.82 -1.79 12.72
N VAL A 296 11.61 -2.82 12.42
CA VAL A 296 11.33 -4.20 12.83
C VAL A 296 12.63 -4.96 13.08
N THR A 297 12.64 -5.88 14.04
CA THR A 297 13.77 -6.79 14.28
C THR A 297 13.78 -7.95 13.29
N ASP A 298 14.98 -8.48 12.96
CA ASP A 298 15.14 -9.64 12.09
C ASP A 298 14.39 -10.86 12.63
N GLU A 299 14.38 -11.05 13.96
CA GLU A 299 13.64 -12.12 14.63
C GLU A 299 12.12 -12.11 14.33
N VAL A 300 11.50 -10.92 14.27
CA VAL A 300 10.09 -10.80 13.92
C VAL A 300 9.90 -10.97 12.41
N PHE A 301 10.75 -10.33 11.62
CA PHE A 301 10.65 -10.35 10.16
C PHE A 301 10.75 -11.78 9.59
N GLU A 302 11.62 -12.62 10.14
CA GLU A 302 11.84 -14.02 9.71
C GLU A 302 10.98 -15.04 10.50
N SER A 303 10.09 -14.57 11.40
CA SER A 303 9.24 -15.46 12.21
C SER A 303 8.09 -16.07 11.40
N GLU A 304 7.48 -17.12 11.93
CA GLU A 304 6.24 -17.73 11.39
C GLU A 304 5.01 -16.78 11.49
N GLN A 305 5.09 -15.75 12.31
CA GLN A 305 4.04 -14.72 12.40
C GLN A 305 4.14 -13.69 11.26
N SER A 306 5.27 -13.61 10.57
CA SER A 306 5.47 -12.72 9.43
C SER A 306 4.80 -13.26 8.18
N ILE A 307 3.93 -12.45 7.58
CA ILE A 307 3.21 -12.79 6.35
C ILE A 307 3.50 -11.78 5.21
N VAL A 308 4.65 -11.11 5.29
CA VAL A 308 5.05 -10.05 4.37
C VAL A 308 5.20 -10.53 2.92
N PHE A 309 5.57 -11.79 2.70
CA PHE A 309 5.73 -12.34 1.34
C PHE A 309 4.40 -12.77 0.73
N ASP A 310 3.44 -13.26 1.53
CA ASP A 310 2.05 -13.48 1.10
C ASP A 310 1.40 -12.16 0.69
N GLU A 311 1.62 -11.12 1.50
CA GLU A 311 1.20 -9.74 1.23
C GLU A 311 1.80 -9.21 -0.09
N ALA A 312 3.09 -9.40 -0.30
CA ALA A 312 3.77 -8.98 -1.52
C ALA A 312 3.26 -9.73 -2.77
N GLU A 313 2.99 -11.05 -2.67
CA GLU A 313 2.37 -11.84 -3.75
C GLU A 313 0.98 -11.29 -4.09
N ASN A 314 0.17 -10.98 -3.08
CA ASN A 314 -1.20 -10.52 -3.25
C ASN A 314 -1.32 -9.19 -4.00
N ARG A 315 -0.24 -8.37 -4.05
CA ARG A 315 -0.16 -7.16 -4.87
C ARG A 315 -0.52 -7.44 -6.34
N MET A 316 0.05 -8.49 -6.90
CA MET A 316 -0.21 -8.87 -8.29
C MET A 316 -1.68 -9.26 -8.50
N HIS A 317 -2.28 -9.99 -7.58
CA HIS A 317 -3.66 -10.46 -7.73
C HIS A 317 -4.68 -9.34 -7.58
N THR A 318 -4.47 -8.43 -6.62
CA THR A 318 -5.38 -7.29 -6.41
C THR A 318 -5.24 -6.24 -7.51
N ILE A 319 -4.03 -5.97 -8.00
CA ILE A 319 -3.81 -5.11 -9.17
C ILE A 319 -4.51 -5.69 -10.42
N LYS A 320 -4.43 -7.01 -10.63
CA LYS A 320 -5.14 -7.69 -11.70
C LYS A 320 -6.66 -7.46 -11.60
N ALA A 321 -7.22 -7.58 -10.40
CA ALA A 321 -8.65 -7.34 -10.17
C ALA A 321 -9.03 -5.88 -10.45
N VAL A 322 -8.22 -4.91 -10.02
CA VAL A 322 -8.46 -3.49 -10.29
C VAL A 322 -8.46 -3.21 -11.80
N MET A 323 -7.44 -3.67 -12.52
CA MET A 323 -7.35 -3.47 -13.98
C MET A 323 -8.53 -4.12 -14.70
N ALA A 324 -8.84 -5.40 -14.40
CA ALA A 324 -9.94 -6.12 -15.05
C ALA A 324 -11.32 -5.50 -14.78
N ALA A 325 -11.54 -4.95 -13.59
CA ALA A 325 -12.82 -4.36 -13.21
C ALA A 325 -13.04 -2.95 -13.76
N THR A 326 -11.96 -2.21 -14.07
CA THR A 326 -12.05 -0.80 -14.48
C THR A 326 -11.92 -0.60 -15.99
N MET A 327 -11.39 -1.55 -16.72
CA MET A 327 -11.27 -1.56 -18.18
C MET A 327 -12.48 -2.25 -18.85
#